data_cc98ae623a2b3b449603c1faad5c2b0e
#
_entry.id   cc98ae623a2b3b449603c1faad5c2b0e
#
_cell.length_a   1.000
_cell.length_b   1.000
_cell.length_c   1.000
_cell.angle_alpha   90.00
_cell.angle_beta   90.00
_cell.angle_gamma   90.00
#
_symmetry.space_group_name_H-M   'P 1'
#
loop_
_entity.id
_entity.type
_entity.pdbx_description
1 polymer ?
#
loop_
_entity_poly.entity_id
_entity_poly.type
_entity_poly.pdbx_seq_one_letter_code
_entity_poly.pdbx_strand_id
1 'polypeptide(L)'
;KQKRKEKAGKYDVPIPKVKSISEAEMFKVITTGKKKQSTWKRMITKATFVGEGFTRKPAKYERLIRPRALRFTKAHVTHPELKCTFYLDIIGVKKNPHSPFYTQLGVMTKGTIIEVNVSELGLVTQSGKVVWAKYAQISNNPENDGVVNAILLV
;
A
#
# COMPACT_ATOMS: atom_id res chain seq x y z
N LYS A 1 32.26 -14.83 9.40
CA LYS A 1 31.65 -13.94 8.38
C LYS A 1 31.33 -14.70 7.07
N GLN A 2 32.26 -15.52 6.59
CA GLN A 2 32.09 -16.26 5.34
C GLN A 2 31.01 -17.35 5.43
N LYS A 3 30.98 -18.10 6.55
CA LYS A 3 29.93 -19.09 6.81
C LYS A 3 28.50 -18.49 6.85
N ARG A 4 28.37 -17.24 7.32
CA ARG A 4 27.08 -16.54 7.31
C ARG A 4 26.66 -16.12 5.91
N LYS A 5 27.62 -15.71 5.07
CA LYS A 5 27.36 -15.37 3.67
C LYS A 5 27.00 -16.60 2.85
N GLU A 6 27.70 -17.71 3.05
CA GLU A 6 27.40 -18.98 2.38
C GLU A 6 26.05 -19.53 2.79
N LYS A 7 25.70 -19.43 4.08
CA LYS A 7 24.40 -19.85 4.59
C LYS A 7 23.26 -18.95 4.07
N ALA A 8 23.51 -17.65 3.91
CA ALA A 8 22.55 -16.73 3.32
C ALA A 8 22.40 -16.92 1.80
N GLY A 9 23.47 -17.32 1.09
CA GLY A 9 23.42 -17.63 -0.35
C GLY A 9 22.88 -19.00 -0.68
N LYS A 10 22.97 -19.96 0.26
CA LYS A 10 22.51 -21.34 0.07
C LYS A 10 21.00 -21.51 0.20
N TYR A 11 20.36 -20.66 0.99
CA TYR A 11 18.93 -20.59 1.11
C TYR A 11 18.51 -19.26 0.52
N ASP A 12 18.04 -19.29 -0.71
CA ASP A 12 17.40 -18.16 -1.32
C ASP A 12 16.36 -17.64 -0.34
N VAL A 13 16.65 -16.48 0.26
CA VAL A 13 15.68 -15.85 1.16
C VAL A 13 14.49 -15.48 0.28
N PRO A 14 13.36 -16.20 0.39
CA PRO A 14 12.20 -15.84 -0.41
C PRO A 14 11.86 -14.39 -0.06
N ILE A 15 11.50 -13.63 -1.07
CA ILE A 15 10.90 -12.30 -0.92
C ILE A 15 10.04 -12.32 0.33
N PRO A 16 10.25 -11.40 1.30
CA PRO A 16 9.51 -11.43 2.56
C PRO A 16 8.02 -11.58 2.26
N LYS A 17 7.47 -12.72 2.62
CA LYS A 17 6.04 -12.96 2.45
C LYS A 17 5.32 -12.01 3.39
N VAL A 18 4.67 -11.03 2.83
CA VAL A 18 3.80 -10.16 3.59
C VAL A 18 2.62 -10.98 4.05
N LYS A 19 2.58 -11.33 5.32
CA LYS A 19 1.51 -12.14 5.89
C LYS A 19 0.32 -11.29 6.25
N SER A 20 -0.89 -11.83 6.09
CA SER A 20 -2.09 -11.24 6.65
C SER A 20 -1.98 -11.23 8.16
N ILE A 21 -2.08 -10.06 8.77
CA ILE A 21 -1.91 -9.89 10.22
C ILE A 21 -3.19 -9.30 10.80
N SER A 22 -3.54 -9.73 12.02
CA SER A 22 -4.69 -9.19 12.74
C SER A 22 -4.50 -7.70 13.04
N GLU A 23 -5.60 -6.97 13.25
CA GLU A 23 -5.54 -5.53 13.59
C GLU A 23 -4.70 -5.27 14.83
N ALA A 24 -4.75 -6.15 15.81
CA ALA A 24 -3.96 -6.01 17.03
C ALA A 24 -2.46 -6.03 16.75
N GLU A 25 -2.02 -6.86 15.81
CA GLU A 25 -0.60 -6.93 15.42
C GLU A 25 -0.19 -5.79 14.49
N MET A 26 -1.12 -5.22 13.74
CA MET A 26 -0.85 -4.12 12.83
C MET A 26 -0.26 -2.90 13.55
N PHE A 27 -0.71 -2.63 14.75
CA PHE A 27 -0.26 -1.52 15.57
C PHE A 27 0.70 -1.95 16.68
N LYS A 28 1.38 -3.08 16.48
CA LYS A 28 2.36 -3.58 17.44
C LYS A 28 3.42 -2.52 17.73
N VAL A 29 3.62 -2.24 19.01
CA VAL A 29 4.62 -1.30 19.47
C VAL A 29 6.01 -1.89 19.23
N ILE A 30 6.85 -1.16 18.51
CA ILE A 30 8.23 -1.58 18.27
C ILE A 30 9.18 -0.88 19.21
N THR A 31 10.24 -1.59 19.59
CA THR A 31 11.33 -1.01 20.37
C THR A 31 12.26 -0.20 19.46
N THR A 32 12.58 1.01 19.87
CA THR A 32 13.45 1.91 19.12
C THR A 32 14.69 2.26 19.94
N GLY A 33 15.81 2.48 19.25
CA GLY A 33 17.09 2.85 19.85
C GLY A 33 17.99 1.67 20.16
N LYS A 34 19.26 1.97 20.45
CA LYS A 34 20.31 0.96 20.68
C LYS A 34 20.06 0.05 21.89
N LYS A 35 19.36 0.53 22.89
CA LYS A 35 19.16 -0.19 24.16
C LYS A 35 17.71 -0.65 24.40
N LYS A 36 16.89 -0.75 23.37
CA LYS A 36 15.49 -1.19 23.47
C LYS A 36 14.67 -0.43 24.52
N GLN A 37 14.96 0.84 24.72
CA GLN A 37 14.41 1.59 25.85
C GLN A 37 13.07 2.28 25.56
N SER A 38 12.65 2.36 24.31
CA SER A 38 11.43 3.07 23.96
C SER A 38 10.51 2.19 23.12
N THR A 39 9.26 2.06 23.56
CA THR A 39 8.25 1.21 22.95
C THR A 39 7.05 2.02 22.45
N TRP A 40 7.24 3.29 22.14
CA TRP A 40 6.15 4.18 21.76
C TRP A 40 5.84 4.22 20.26
N LYS A 41 6.72 3.69 19.42
CA LYS A 41 6.51 3.65 17.99
C LYS A 41 5.73 2.39 17.58
N ARG A 42 4.85 2.55 16.61
CA ARG A 42 4.06 1.46 16.04
C ARG A 42 4.35 1.35 14.56
N MET A 43 4.50 0.12 14.06
CA MET A 43 4.74 -0.15 12.66
C MET A 43 3.47 -0.69 12.02
N ILE A 44 3.05 -0.06 10.93
CA ILE A 44 1.90 -0.52 10.17
C ILE A 44 2.34 -1.71 9.33
N THR A 45 1.63 -2.82 9.44
CA THR A 45 1.97 -4.08 8.78
C THR A 45 1.11 -4.36 7.55
N LYS A 46 0.25 -3.41 7.17
CA LYS A 46 -0.58 -3.49 5.97
C LYS A 46 -0.01 -2.59 4.87
N ALA A 47 -0.41 -2.88 3.63
CA ALA A 47 -0.02 -2.05 2.49
C ALA A 47 -0.52 -0.62 2.67
N THR A 48 0.31 0.35 2.33
CA THR A 48 -0.03 1.76 2.46
C THR A 48 0.30 2.51 1.17
N PHE A 49 -0.42 3.59 0.93
CA PHE A 49 -0.11 4.56 -0.10
C PHE A 49 0.37 5.85 0.57
N VAL A 50 1.48 6.37 0.06
CA VAL A 50 2.00 7.69 0.46
C VAL A 50 2.19 8.53 -0.80
N GLY A 51 1.83 9.81 -0.74
CA GLY A 51 1.98 10.72 -1.86
C GLY A 51 3.46 11.02 -2.17
N GLU A 52 3.71 11.63 -3.32
CA GLU A 52 5.07 11.99 -3.75
C GLU A 52 5.75 12.96 -2.77
N GLY A 53 4.98 13.83 -2.12
CA GLY A 53 5.49 14.75 -1.11
C GLY A 53 5.76 14.13 0.26
N PHE A 54 5.64 12.80 0.36
CA PHE A 54 5.87 12.13 1.64
C PHE A 54 7.35 12.19 2.02
N THR A 55 7.61 12.78 3.18
CA THR A 55 8.92 12.78 3.80
C THR A 55 8.80 12.20 5.20
N ARG A 56 9.80 11.39 5.59
CA ARG A 56 9.81 10.82 6.94
C ARG A 56 10.10 11.92 7.95
N LYS A 57 9.25 12.03 8.96
CA LYS A 57 9.50 12.94 10.07
C LYS A 57 10.76 12.48 10.85
N PRO A 58 11.43 13.41 11.57
CA PRO A 58 12.50 13.00 12.47
C PRO A 58 12.02 11.88 13.41
N ALA A 59 12.88 10.91 13.67
CA ALA A 59 12.54 9.71 14.42
C ALA A 59 11.85 10.00 15.77
N LYS A 60 12.16 11.13 16.37
CA LYS A 60 11.59 11.58 17.65
C LYS A 60 10.09 11.86 17.56
N TYR A 61 9.57 12.27 16.39
CA TYR A 61 8.19 12.71 16.21
C TYR A 61 7.33 11.74 15.44
N GLU A 62 7.90 10.68 14.89
CA GLU A 62 7.18 9.71 14.08
C GLU A 62 6.63 8.58 14.96
N ARG A 63 5.32 8.57 15.19
CA ARG A 63 4.65 7.53 15.99
C ARG A 63 4.25 6.32 15.18
N LEU A 64 3.78 6.53 13.96
CA LEU A 64 3.32 5.48 13.06
C LEU A 64 4.28 5.39 11.89
N ILE A 65 4.91 4.24 11.75
CA ILE A 65 5.88 3.99 10.70
C ILE A 65 5.20 3.19 9.60
N ARG A 66 5.26 3.71 8.37
CA ARG A 66 4.79 3.00 7.17
C ARG A 66 6.00 2.44 6.44
N PRO A 67 6.27 1.13 6.54
CA PRO A 67 7.49 0.53 5.97
C PRO A 67 7.55 0.71 4.46
N ARG A 68 8.73 1.01 3.94
CA ARG A 68 8.94 1.21 2.51
C ARG A 68 8.55 -0.02 1.67
N ALA A 69 8.81 -1.21 2.19
CA ALA A 69 8.46 -2.46 1.52
C ALA A 69 6.95 -2.66 1.33
N LEU A 70 6.14 -1.99 2.14
CA LEU A 70 4.67 -2.06 2.09
C LEU A 70 4.04 -0.82 1.47
N ARG A 71 4.83 0.05 0.82
CA ARG A 71 4.31 1.21 0.11
C ARG A 71 4.09 0.86 -1.34
N PHE A 72 2.88 1.12 -1.83
CA PHE A 72 2.50 0.87 -3.21
C PHE A 72 2.07 2.18 -3.85
N THR A 73 2.58 2.45 -5.04
CA THR A 73 2.26 3.66 -5.80
C THR A 73 1.45 3.36 -7.05
N LYS A 74 1.42 2.11 -7.48
CA LYS A 74 0.71 1.68 -8.68
C LYS A 74 -0.20 0.50 -8.38
N ALA A 75 -1.24 0.36 -9.17
CA ALA A 75 -2.21 -0.73 -9.05
C ALA A 75 -2.53 -1.33 -10.41
N HIS A 76 -2.79 -2.64 -10.41
CA HIS A 76 -3.36 -3.31 -11.57
C HIS A 76 -4.88 -3.14 -11.52
N VAL A 77 -5.40 -2.30 -12.39
CA VAL A 77 -6.82 -1.95 -12.42
C VAL A 77 -7.48 -2.64 -13.61
N THR A 78 -8.50 -3.44 -13.35
CA THR A 78 -9.28 -4.13 -14.38
C THR A 78 -10.51 -3.31 -14.72
N HIS A 79 -10.68 -3.01 -15.99
CA HIS A 79 -11.89 -2.35 -16.49
C HIS A 79 -12.95 -3.43 -16.75
N PRO A 80 -14.09 -3.43 -16.04
CA PRO A 80 -15.05 -4.52 -16.12
C PRO A 80 -15.75 -4.62 -17.48
N GLU A 81 -15.95 -3.49 -18.17
CA GLU A 81 -16.60 -3.47 -19.49
C GLU A 81 -15.66 -3.86 -20.61
N LEU A 82 -14.42 -3.32 -20.58
CA LEU A 82 -13.41 -3.63 -21.60
C LEU A 82 -12.71 -4.94 -21.35
N LYS A 83 -12.85 -5.52 -20.15
CA LYS A 83 -12.18 -6.76 -19.72
C LYS A 83 -10.67 -6.75 -19.90
N CYS A 84 -10.07 -5.59 -19.74
CA CYS A 84 -8.62 -5.37 -19.82
C CYS A 84 -8.10 -4.90 -18.48
N THR A 85 -6.85 -5.26 -18.18
CA THR A 85 -6.17 -4.84 -16.97
C THR A 85 -5.07 -3.84 -17.32
N PHE A 86 -5.03 -2.72 -16.60
CA PHE A 86 -4.07 -1.64 -16.82
C PHE A 86 -3.24 -1.44 -15.55
N TYR A 87 -1.97 -1.10 -15.74
CA TYR A 87 -1.08 -0.76 -14.63
C TYR A 87 -1.05 0.75 -14.45
N LEU A 88 -1.82 1.26 -13.49
CA LEU A 88 -2.09 2.69 -13.33
C LEU A 88 -1.53 3.22 -12.01
N ASP A 89 -1.18 4.51 -12.02
CA ASP A 89 -0.73 5.19 -10.81
C ASP A 89 -1.90 5.44 -9.85
N ILE A 90 -1.65 5.22 -8.56
CA ILE A 90 -2.60 5.55 -7.51
C ILE A 90 -2.43 7.03 -7.16
N ILE A 91 -3.54 7.76 -7.13
CA ILE A 91 -3.55 9.17 -6.74
C ILE A 91 -3.76 9.31 -5.24
N GLY A 92 -4.63 8.50 -4.67
CA GLY A 92 -4.91 8.55 -3.25
C GLY A 92 -5.86 7.45 -2.80
N VAL A 93 -6.04 7.33 -1.49
CA VAL A 93 -7.01 6.43 -0.87
C VAL A 93 -8.23 7.25 -0.48
N LYS A 94 -9.37 6.93 -1.07
CA LYS A 94 -10.61 7.67 -0.83
C LYS A 94 -11.30 7.22 0.45
N LYS A 95 -11.48 5.92 0.61
CA LYS A 95 -12.14 5.34 1.77
C LYS A 95 -11.71 3.91 2.01
N ASN A 96 -11.36 3.61 3.26
CA ASN A 96 -11.16 2.23 3.70
C ASN A 96 -12.36 1.83 4.56
N PRO A 97 -13.09 0.77 4.20
CA PRO A 97 -14.30 0.36 4.94
C PRO A 97 -14.01 -0.14 6.35
N HIS A 98 -12.76 -0.51 6.65
CA HIS A 98 -12.41 -1.02 7.98
C HIS A 98 -12.37 0.08 9.04
N SER A 99 -11.86 1.26 8.71
CA SER A 99 -11.70 2.33 9.69
C SER A 99 -11.40 3.67 9.01
N PRO A 100 -11.97 4.79 9.50
CA PRO A 100 -11.56 6.13 9.04
C PRO A 100 -10.08 6.42 9.30
N PHE A 101 -9.53 5.84 10.35
CA PHE A 101 -8.11 5.97 10.69
C PHE A 101 -7.22 5.35 9.61
N TYR A 102 -7.62 4.22 9.05
CA TYR A 102 -6.92 3.59 7.93
C TYR A 102 -6.94 4.47 6.70
N THR A 103 -8.06 5.14 6.45
CA THR A 103 -8.16 6.08 5.32
C THR A 103 -7.15 7.22 5.46
N GLN A 104 -6.99 7.78 6.65
CA GLN A 104 -6.02 8.85 6.90
C GLN A 104 -4.58 8.40 6.69
N LEU A 105 -4.27 7.17 7.04
CA LEU A 105 -2.93 6.59 6.87
C LEU A 105 -2.66 6.09 5.46
N GLY A 106 -3.67 6.04 4.60
CA GLY A 106 -3.55 5.49 3.26
C GLY A 106 -3.42 3.97 3.25
N VAL A 107 -3.96 3.29 4.25
CA VAL A 107 -3.93 1.83 4.32
C VAL A 107 -4.83 1.23 3.26
N MET A 108 -4.28 0.32 2.47
CA MET A 108 -4.98 -0.37 1.38
C MET A 108 -5.23 -1.82 1.74
N THR A 109 -6.49 -2.17 1.87
CA THR A 109 -6.95 -3.54 2.14
C THR A 109 -8.04 -3.92 1.15
N LYS A 110 -8.47 -5.17 1.17
CA LYS A 110 -9.57 -5.62 0.32
C LYS A 110 -10.83 -4.78 0.59
N GLY A 111 -11.42 -4.24 -0.46
CA GLY A 111 -12.60 -3.39 -0.38
C GLY A 111 -12.32 -1.89 -0.28
N THR A 112 -11.06 -1.49 -0.13
CA THR A 112 -10.68 -0.07 -0.10
C THR A 112 -10.94 0.60 -1.44
N ILE A 113 -11.52 1.79 -1.41
CA ILE A 113 -11.74 2.59 -2.61
C ILE A 113 -10.56 3.54 -2.76
N ILE A 114 -9.88 3.42 -3.90
CA ILE A 114 -8.74 4.25 -4.26
C ILE A 114 -9.08 5.09 -5.49
N GLU A 115 -8.35 6.18 -5.65
CA GLU A 115 -8.42 7.00 -6.84
C GLU A 115 -7.19 6.71 -7.70
N VAL A 116 -7.40 6.41 -8.97
CA VAL A 116 -6.33 6.05 -9.92
C VAL A 116 -6.32 7.00 -11.11
N ASN A 117 -5.13 7.19 -11.67
CA ASN A 117 -4.95 8.00 -12.87
C ASN A 117 -5.35 7.18 -14.10
N VAL A 118 -6.42 7.59 -14.76
CA VAL A 118 -6.96 6.91 -15.95
C VAL A 118 -6.71 7.69 -17.25
N SER A 119 -5.82 8.67 -17.24
CA SER A 119 -5.53 9.48 -18.42
C SER A 119 -5.06 8.65 -19.61
N GLU A 120 -4.32 7.56 -19.36
CA GLU A 120 -3.85 6.63 -20.39
C GLU A 120 -4.97 5.90 -21.12
N LEU A 121 -6.13 5.77 -20.49
CA LEU A 121 -7.27 5.04 -21.07
C LEU A 121 -8.03 5.89 -22.10
N GLY A 122 -7.79 7.20 -22.15
CA GLY A 122 -8.46 8.09 -23.08
C GLY A 122 -9.97 8.19 -22.87
N LEU A 123 -10.46 7.96 -21.67
CA LEU A 123 -11.90 8.05 -21.36
C LEU A 123 -12.37 9.49 -21.47
N VAL A 124 -13.47 9.70 -22.18
CA VAL A 124 -14.04 11.02 -22.44
C VAL A 124 -15.42 11.10 -21.83
N THR A 125 -15.74 12.21 -21.15
CA THR A 125 -17.07 12.48 -20.65
C THR A 125 -18.02 12.88 -21.76
N GLN A 126 -19.33 12.91 -21.51
CA GLN A 126 -20.33 13.37 -22.46
C GLN A 126 -20.10 14.83 -22.90
N SER A 127 -19.45 15.64 -22.08
CA SER A 127 -19.07 17.02 -22.39
C SER A 127 -17.78 17.18 -23.21
N GLY A 128 -17.12 16.06 -23.57
CA GLY A 128 -15.91 16.05 -24.36
C GLY A 128 -14.61 16.24 -23.57
N LYS A 129 -14.67 16.29 -22.25
CA LYS A 129 -13.47 16.40 -21.41
C LYS A 129 -12.84 15.05 -21.16
N VAL A 130 -11.52 14.97 -21.22
CA VAL A 130 -10.77 13.76 -20.89
C VAL A 130 -10.82 13.53 -19.38
N VAL A 131 -11.20 12.33 -18.99
CA VAL A 131 -11.22 11.95 -17.57
C VAL A 131 -9.79 11.63 -17.13
N TRP A 132 -9.30 12.33 -16.12
CA TRP A 132 -7.97 12.15 -15.57
C TRP A 132 -7.92 11.14 -14.43
N ALA A 133 -8.94 11.09 -13.59
CA ALA A 133 -8.98 10.25 -12.41
C ALA A 133 -10.34 9.56 -12.25
N LYS A 134 -10.32 8.31 -11.80
CA LYS A 134 -11.51 7.55 -11.45
C LYS A 134 -11.27 6.72 -10.21
N TYR A 135 -12.33 6.27 -9.58
CA TYR A 135 -12.26 5.39 -8.43
C TYR A 135 -12.16 3.94 -8.85
N ALA A 136 -11.43 3.17 -8.06
CA ALA A 136 -11.33 1.73 -8.20
C ALA A 136 -11.42 1.10 -6.82
N GLN A 137 -11.96 -0.11 -6.74
CA GLN A 137 -12.07 -0.84 -5.50
C GLN A 137 -11.05 -1.98 -5.49
N ILE A 138 -10.25 -2.04 -4.43
CA ILE A 138 -9.23 -3.08 -4.27
C ILE A 138 -9.90 -4.43 -4.01
N SER A 139 -9.51 -5.44 -4.77
CA SER A 139 -10.08 -6.78 -4.73
C SER A 139 -9.26 -7.80 -3.95
N ASN A 140 -8.04 -7.46 -3.57
CA ASN A 140 -7.14 -8.35 -2.83
C ASN A 140 -6.59 -7.67 -1.58
N ASN A 141 -5.81 -8.41 -0.80
CA ASN A 141 -5.03 -7.84 0.29
C ASN A 141 -3.59 -7.66 -0.19
N PRO A 142 -3.14 -6.43 -0.49
CA PRO A 142 -1.81 -6.21 -1.06
C PRO A 142 -0.67 -6.66 -0.15
N GLU A 143 -0.89 -6.66 1.16
CA GLU A 143 0.11 -7.13 2.11
C GLU A 143 0.45 -8.61 1.94
N ASN A 144 -0.46 -9.41 1.39
CA ASN A 144 -0.24 -10.84 1.14
C ASN A 144 0.34 -11.12 -0.24
N ASP A 145 -0.17 -10.41 -1.25
CA ASP A 145 0.12 -10.71 -2.66
C ASP A 145 1.29 -9.91 -3.20
N GLY A 146 1.68 -8.84 -2.51
CA GLY A 146 2.76 -7.95 -2.94
C GLY A 146 2.39 -7.04 -4.11
N VAL A 147 1.15 -7.06 -4.55
CA VAL A 147 0.62 -6.20 -5.61
C VAL A 147 -0.78 -5.72 -5.26
N VAL A 148 -1.14 -4.55 -5.77
CA VAL A 148 -2.49 -4.01 -5.61
C VAL A 148 -3.30 -4.37 -6.84
N ASN A 149 -4.36 -5.15 -6.66
CA ASN A 149 -5.32 -5.46 -7.72
C ASN A 149 -6.64 -4.77 -7.40
N ALA A 150 -7.20 -4.09 -8.38
CA ALA A 150 -8.43 -3.33 -8.21
C ALA A 150 -9.34 -3.48 -9.42
N ILE A 151 -10.61 -3.18 -9.23
CA ILE A 151 -11.63 -3.16 -10.28
C ILE A 151 -12.10 -1.71 -10.39
N LEU A 152 -12.07 -1.19 -11.61
CA LEU A 152 -12.52 0.18 -11.88
C LEU A 152 -14.01 0.29 -11.62
N LEU A 153 -14.40 1.31 -10.88
CA LEU A 153 -15.80 1.65 -10.65
C LEU A 153 -16.28 2.54 -11.82
N VAL A 154 -17.15 1.97 -12.60
CA VAL A 154 -17.63 2.62 -13.83
C VAL A 154 -18.92 3.37 -13.57
#